data_2c60dfa4007ba8118c9d6ff42c2daeb6
#
_entry.id   2c60dfa4007ba8118c9d6ff42c2daeb6
#
_cell.length_a   1.000
_cell.length_b   1.000
_cell.length_c   1.000
_cell.angle_alpha   90.00
_cell.angle_beta   90.00
_cell.angle_gamma   90.00
#
_symmetry.space_group_name_H-M   'P 1'
#
loop_
_entity.id
_entity.type
_entity.pdbx_description
1 polymer ?
#
loop_
_entity_poly.entity_id
_entity_poly.type
_entity_poly.pdbx_seq_one_letter_code
_entity_poly.pdbx_strand_id
1 'polypeptide(L)'
;MCIRDRAEEIAQQLNDVGLSAQLDAQRPFDHGAWVPLSLMYPQADIPVLQLSLPSRLGPELQTRVGRALASLRAQGILLIGSGSITHNLGELNWRAGPDVITPWAKAFRDWVVEKLEANDEEALHHYRLLAPNAVRNHPTEEHLLPLFFARGAGAV
;
A
#
# COMPACT_ATOMS: atom_id res chain seq x y z
N MET A 1 21.78 -14.76 -5.02
CA MET A 1 21.12 -14.56 -3.72
C MET A 1 19.75 -15.23 -3.79
N CYS A 2 19.43 -16.13 -2.85
CA CYS A 2 18.13 -16.78 -2.86
C CYS A 2 17.03 -15.89 -2.27
N ILE A 3 15.76 -16.24 -2.48
CA ILE A 3 14.63 -15.45 -1.99
C ILE A 3 14.61 -15.34 -0.46
N ARG A 4 15.08 -16.38 0.24
CA ARG A 4 15.16 -16.41 1.70
C ARG A 4 16.20 -15.42 2.22
N ASP A 5 17.40 -15.37 1.61
CA ASP A 5 18.45 -14.43 1.99
C ASP A 5 17.94 -13.00 1.85
N ARG A 6 17.17 -12.72 0.80
CA ARG A 6 16.57 -11.43 0.57
C ARG A 6 15.50 -11.10 1.63
N ALA A 7 14.71 -12.06 2.05
CA ALA A 7 13.72 -11.85 3.10
C ALA A 7 14.39 -11.53 4.46
N GLU A 8 15.49 -12.23 4.77
CA GLU A 8 16.30 -11.97 5.98
C GLU A 8 16.92 -10.58 5.95
N GLU A 9 17.47 -10.15 4.81
CA GLU A 9 18.00 -8.79 4.62
C GLU A 9 16.93 -7.71 4.82
N ILE A 10 15.74 -7.87 4.24
CA ILE A 10 14.64 -6.94 4.39
C ILE A 10 14.18 -6.85 5.86
N ALA A 11 14.04 -7.99 6.52
CA ALA A 11 13.68 -8.01 7.93
C ALA A 11 14.73 -7.30 8.80
N GLN A 12 16.02 -7.50 8.50
CA GLN A 12 17.10 -6.81 9.21
C GLN A 12 17.06 -5.29 8.98
N GLN A 13 16.91 -4.84 7.73
CA GLN A 13 16.78 -3.41 7.41
C GLN A 13 15.63 -2.73 8.18
N LEU A 14 14.50 -3.41 8.29
CA LEU A 14 13.36 -2.91 9.06
C LEU A 14 13.65 -2.87 10.56
N ASN A 15 14.27 -3.91 11.11
CA ASN A 15 14.62 -3.97 12.52
C ASN A 15 15.67 -2.91 12.90
N ASP A 16 16.64 -2.62 12.04
CA ASP A 16 17.69 -1.61 12.26
C ASP A 16 17.11 -0.20 12.40
N VAL A 17 15.95 0.06 11.83
CA VAL A 17 15.22 1.35 11.97
C VAL A 17 14.10 1.31 13.01
N GLY A 18 14.08 0.27 13.85
CA GLY A 18 13.09 0.10 14.93
C GLY A 18 11.70 -0.34 14.47
N LEU A 19 11.59 -0.91 13.27
CA LEU A 19 10.38 -1.50 12.75
C LEU A 19 10.47 -3.02 12.93
N SER A 20 9.80 -3.54 13.96
CA SER A 20 9.84 -4.99 14.26
C SER A 20 9.31 -5.82 13.09
N ALA A 21 10.20 -6.60 12.47
CA ALA A 21 9.88 -7.48 11.36
C ALA A 21 10.34 -8.91 11.64
N GLN A 22 9.51 -9.87 11.27
CA GLN A 22 9.77 -11.30 11.41
C GLN A 22 9.41 -12.03 10.12
N LEU A 23 10.11 -13.12 9.84
CA LEU A 23 9.81 -13.97 8.70
C LEU A 23 8.70 -14.95 9.05
N ASP A 24 7.75 -15.10 8.12
CA ASP A 24 6.73 -16.14 8.16
C ASP A 24 6.71 -16.91 6.84
N ALA A 25 7.33 -18.08 6.85
CA ALA A 25 7.42 -18.94 5.66
C ALA A 25 6.13 -19.76 5.42
N GLN A 26 5.16 -19.70 6.30
CA GLN A 26 3.92 -20.47 6.20
C GLN A 26 2.74 -19.65 5.69
N ARG A 27 2.82 -18.32 5.76
CA ARG A 27 1.74 -17.45 5.31
C ARG A 27 1.62 -17.46 3.78
N PRO A 28 0.46 -17.83 3.23
CA PRO A 28 0.23 -17.75 1.79
C PRO A 28 0.10 -16.30 1.34
N PHE A 29 0.33 -16.06 0.06
CA PHE A 29 -0.01 -14.76 -0.56
C PHE A 29 -1.52 -14.51 -0.50
N ASP A 30 -1.89 -13.32 -0.10
CA ASP A 30 -3.28 -12.86 -0.15
C ASP A 30 -3.67 -12.35 -1.56
N HIS A 31 -4.97 -12.04 -1.72
CA HIS A 31 -5.48 -11.56 -3.00
C HIS A 31 -4.87 -10.20 -3.43
N GLY A 32 -4.45 -9.37 -2.49
CA GLY A 32 -3.76 -8.11 -2.77
C GLY A 32 -2.41 -8.33 -3.45
N ALA A 33 -1.76 -9.47 -3.21
CA ALA A 33 -0.52 -9.85 -3.87
C ALA A 33 -0.77 -10.66 -5.15
N TRP A 34 -1.47 -11.80 -5.07
CA TRP A 34 -1.54 -12.72 -6.22
C TRP A 34 -2.40 -12.21 -7.37
N VAL A 35 -3.48 -11.41 -7.13
CA VAL A 35 -4.34 -10.91 -8.22
C VAL A 35 -3.58 -9.99 -9.17
N PRO A 36 -2.94 -8.90 -8.74
CA PRO A 36 -2.18 -8.05 -9.65
C PRO A 36 -0.98 -8.79 -10.26
N LEU A 37 -0.29 -9.62 -9.49
CA LEU A 37 0.88 -10.32 -9.99
C LEU A 37 0.55 -11.36 -11.06
N SER A 38 -0.57 -12.05 -10.97
CA SER A 38 -1.02 -12.99 -12.01
C SER A 38 -1.31 -12.31 -13.36
N LEU A 39 -1.67 -11.02 -13.33
CA LEU A 39 -1.87 -10.22 -14.54
C LEU A 39 -0.56 -9.63 -15.07
N MET A 40 0.33 -9.20 -14.19
CA MET A 40 1.61 -8.57 -14.56
C MET A 40 2.64 -9.63 -14.99
N TYR A 41 2.66 -10.77 -14.33
CA TYR A 41 3.65 -11.84 -14.49
C TYR A 41 2.99 -13.22 -14.54
N PRO A 42 2.23 -13.52 -15.61
CA PRO A 42 1.43 -14.75 -15.71
C PRO A 42 2.27 -16.04 -15.71
N GLN A 43 3.56 -15.97 -16.06
CA GLN A 43 4.49 -17.11 -15.99
C GLN A 43 4.96 -17.41 -14.57
N ALA A 44 4.72 -16.51 -13.60
CA ALA A 44 5.14 -16.64 -12.22
C ALA A 44 6.63 -16.98 -12.04
N ASP A 45 7.49 -16.42 -12.89
CA ASP A 45 8.94 -16.65 -12.96
C ASP A 45 9.76 -15.63 -12.15
N ILE A 46 9.09 -14.65 -11.53
CA ILE A 46 9.71 -13.62 -10.68
C ILE A 46 9.55 -14.00 -9.21
N PRO A 47 10.66 -14.06 -8.42
CA PRO A 47 10.57 -14.26 -6.99
C PRO A 47 9.81 -13.13 -6.30
N VAL A 48 8.87 -13.47 -5.42
CA VAL A 48 7.99 -12.52 -4.72
C VAL A 48 8.12 -12.67 -3.21
N LEU A 49 8.18 -11.54 -2.51
CA LEU A 49 8.03 -11.45 -1.06
C LEU A 49 6.84 -10.58 -0.74
N GLN A 50 5.99 -11.02 0.17
CA GLN A 50 4.88 -10.23 0.67
C GLN A 50 5.22 -9.63 2.03
N LEU A 51 5.09 -8.32 2.17
CA LEU A 51 5.20 -7.62 3.44
C LEU A 51 3.80 -7.35 3.99
N SER A 52 3.55 -7.81 5.22
CA SER A 52 2.28 -7.52 5.92
C SER A 52 2.19 -6.06 6.35
N LEU A 53 1.01 -5.48 6.19
CA LEU A 53 0.74 -4.12 6.66
C LEU A 53 0.24 -4.16 8.11
N PRO A 54 0.94 -3.54 9.06
CA PRO A 54 0.43 -3.35 10.42
C PRO A 54 -0.64 -2.26 10.42
N SER A 55 -1.89 -2.65 10.16
CA SER A 55 -3.03 -1.74 9.94
C SER A 55 -3.34 -0.79 11.09
N ARG A 56 -2.91 -1.12 12.30
CA ARG A 56 -3.16 -0.28 13.50
C ARG A 56 -2.21 0.92 13.65
N LEU A 57 -1.21 1.04 12.79
CA LEU A 57 -0.12 2.00 12.97
C LEU A 57 -0.14 3.15 11.95
N GLY A 58 -1.19 3.23 11.16
CA GLY A 58 -1.52 4.39 10.32
C GLY A 58 -0.56 4.70 9.15
N PRO A 59 -0.83 5.81 8.45
CA PRO A 59 -0.11 6.24 7.25
C PRO A 59 1.37 6.53 7.47
N GLU A 60 1.71 7.22 8.57
CA GLU A 60 3.10 7.61 8.86
C GLU A 60 4.02 6.40 8.95
N LEU A 61 3.58 5.34 9.64
CA LEU A 61 4.39 4.13 9.74
C LEU A 61 4.62 3.51 8.37
N GLN A 62 3.58 3.43 7.53
CA GLN A 62 3.70 2.85 6.20
C GLN A 62 4.67 3.65 5.33
N THR A 63 4.65 4.98 5.42
CA THR A 63 5.64 5.85 4.78
C THR A 63 7.07 5.55 5.28
N ARG A 64 7.26 5.38 6.59
CA ARG A 64 8.56 5.00 7.17
C ARG A 64 9.05 3.63 6.69
N VAL A 65 8.15 2.64 6.62
CA VAL A 65 8.47 1.31 6.07
C VAL A 65 8.93 1.42 4.63
N GLY A 66 8.20 2.16 3.80
CA GLY A 66 8.58 2.42 2.41
C GLY A 66 9.95 3.07 2.28
N ARG A 67 10.22 4.12 3.07
CA ARG A 67 11.53 4.80 3.10
C ARG A 67 12.68 3.88 3.51
N ALA A 68 12.45 3.04 4.52
CA ALA A 68 13.46 2.09 4.97
C ALA A 68 13.89 1.11 3.87
N LEU A 69 12.97 0.77 2.97
CA LEU A 69 13.20 -0.19 1.88
C LEU A 69 13.52 0.48 0.53
N ALA A 70 13.52 1.81 0.44
CA ALA A 70 13.70 2.55 -0.82
C ALA A 70 15.00 2.17 -1.56
N SER A 71 16.09 1.89 -0.85
CA SER A 71 17.39 1.48 -1.39
C SER A 71 17.36 0.17 -2.19
N LEU A 72 16.37 -0.70 -1.95
CA LEU A 72 16.20 -1.94 -2.69
C LEU A 72 15.90 -1.71 -4.18
N ARG A 73 15.32 -0.55 -4.53
CA ARG A 73 15.04 -0.18 -5.93
C ARG A 73 16.32 -0.10 -6.76
N ALA A 74 17.41 0.42 -6.19
CA ALA A 74 18.71 0.48 -6.85
C ALA A 74 19.32 -0.91 -7.08
N GLN A 75 18.80 -1.95 -6.43
CA GLN A 75 19.18 -3.34 -6.60
C GLN A 75 18.29 -4.11 -7.58
N GLY A 76 17.44 -3.40 -8.33
CA GLY A 76 16.50 -4.00 -9.29
C GLY A 76 15.29 -4.67 -8.67
N ILE A 77 14.94 -4.32 -7.43
CA ILE A 77 13.75 -4.85 -6.74
C ILE A 77 12.58 -3.89 -6.96
N LEU A 78 11.49 -4.41 -7.50
CA LEU A 78 10.23 -3.68 -7.64
C LEU A 78 9.47 -3.70 -6.31
N LEU A 79 9.18 -2.52 -5.76
CA LEU A 79 8.36 -2.36 -4.57
C LEU A 79 6.94 -1.98 -4.99
N ILE A 80 5.96 -2.79 -4.63
CA ILE A 80 4.55 -2.62 -5.03
C ILE A 80 3.69 -2.39 -3.80
N GLY A 81 2.92 -1.31 -3.78
CA GLY A 81 1.83 -1.10 -2.85
C GLY A 81 0.50 -1.44 -3.51
N SER A 82 -0.05 -2.62 -3.22
CA SER A 82 -1.35 -3.04 -3.74
C SER A 82 -2.48 -2.61 -2.81
N GLY A 83 -3.39 -1.78 -3.33
CA GLY A 83 -4.49 -1.22 -2.54
C GLY A 83 -5.53 -0.52 -3.41
N SER A 84 -6.37 0.29 -2.80
CA SER A 84 -7.43 1.02 -3.48
C SER A 84 -7.61 2.41 -2.89
N ILE A 85 -7.84 3.42 -3.72
CA ILE A 85 -8.14 4.79 -3.24
C ILE A 85 -9.50 4.85 -2.54
N THR A 86 -10.46 4.02 -2.95
CA THR A 86 -11.77 3.92 -2.29
C THR A 86 -12.11 2.46 -2.04
N HIS A 87 -12.53 2.12 -0.82
CA HIS A 87 -12.88 0.75 -0.46
C HIS A 87 -13.97 0.72 0.62
N ASN A 88 -15.22 0.75 0.18
CA ASN A 88 -16.37 0.53 1.06
C ASN A 88 -17.38 -0.39 0.38
N LEU A 89 -17.26 -1.69 0.62
CA LEU A 89 -18.13 -2.70 0.02
C LEU A 89 -19.59 -2.59 0.49
N GLY A 90 -19.84 -2.00 1.66
CA GLY A 90 -21.19 -1.76 2.18
C GLY A 90 -21.98 -0.71 1.41
N GLU A 91 -21.26 0.17 0.70
CA GLU A 91 -21.87 1.24 -0.12
C GLU A 91 -21.79 0.97 -1.64
N LEU A 92 -21.33 -0.23 -2.02
CA LEU A 92 -21.17 -0.58 -3.42
C LEU A 92 -22.54 -0.87 -4.07
N ASN A 93 -22.86 -0.09 -5.11
CA ASN A 93 -24.05 -0.33 -5.90
C ASN A 93 -23.77 -1.34 -7.03
N TRP A 94 -23.98 -2.61 -6.77
CA TRP A 94 -23.77 -3.71 -7.72
C TRP A 94 -24.63 -3.63 -9.00
N ARG A 95 -25.65 -2.77 -9.01
CA ARG A 95 -26.54 -2.56 -10.17
C ARG A 95 -26.18 -1.34 -10.99
N ALA A 96 -25.23 -0.52 -10.50
CA ALA A 96 -24.75 0.64 -11.24
C ALA A 96 -23.93 0.18 -12.46
N GLY A 97 -24.06 0.92 -13.56
CA GLY A 97 -23.16 0.73 -14.69
C GLY A 97 -21.71 1.11 -14.35
N PRO A 98 -20.74 0.67 -15.17
CA PRO A 98 -19.31 0.89 -14.89
C PRO A 98 -18.91 2.37 -14.85
N ASP A 99 -19.68 3.24 -15.50
CA ASP A 99 -19.38 4.68 -15.59
C ASP A 99 -20.01 5.51 -14.46
N VAL A 100 -20.74 4.86 -13.54
CA VAL A 100 -21.40 5.56 -12.44
C VAL A 100 -20.42 5.75 -11.28
N ILE A 101 -19.92 6.96 -11.13
CA ILE A 101 -19.05 7.36 -10.02
C ILE A 101 -19.89 8.08 -8.97
N THR A 102 -19.88 7.59 -7.74
CA THR A 102 -20.58 8.24 -6.63
C THR A 102 -19.86 9.54 -6.22
N PRO A 103 -20.60 10.64 -5.97
CA PRO A 103 -19.98 11.95 -5.68
C PRO A 103 -19.03 11.93 -4.48
N TRP A 104 -19.37 11.18 -3.42
CA TRP A 104 -18.52 11.10 -2.23
C TRP A 104 -17.19 10.37 -2.49
N ALA A 105 -17.21 9.32 -3.32
CA ALA A 105 -16.00 8.60 -3.71
C ALA A 105 -15.12 9.47 -4.63
N LYS A 106 -15.76 10.19 -5.58
CA LYS A 106 -15.06 11.14 -6.44
C LYS A 106 -14.37 12.24 -5.63
N ALA A 107 -15.08 12.86 -4.68
CA ALA A 107 -14.52 13.94 -3.87
C ALA A 107 -13.29 13.48 -3.07
N PHE A 108 -13.34 12.29 -2.49
CA PHE A 108 -12.20 11.72 -1.77
C PHE A 108 -11.02 11.43 -2.71
N ARG A 109 -11.28 10.77 -3.84
CA ARG A 109 -10.25 10.49 -4.85
C ARG A 109 -9.56 11.77 -5.31
N ASP A 110 -10.34 12.79 -5.67
CA ASP A 110 -9.81 14.04 -6.21
C ASP A 110 -8.93 14.75 -5.16
N TRP A 111 -9.34 14.72 -3.89
CA TRP A 111 -8.53 15.25 -2.78
C TRP A 111 -7.22 14.47 -2.61
N VAL A 112 -7.26 13.13 -2.65
CA VAL A 112 -6.05 12.30 -2.55
C VAL A 112 -5.09 12.62 -3.69
N VAL A 113 -5.60 12.70 -4.93
CA VAL A 113 -4.77 13.03 -6.11
C VAL A 113 -4.17 14.43 -5.97
N GLU A 114 -4.96 15.44 -5.60
CA GLU A 114 -4.46 16.80 -5.35
C GLU A 114 -3.29 16.81 -4.34
N LYS A 115 -3.46 16.10 -3.21
CA LYS A 115 -2.41 16.07 -2.18
C LYS A 115 -1.16 15.28 -2.61
N LEU A 116 -1.33 14.25 -3.43
CA LEU A 116 -0.19 13.54 -4.03
C LEU A 116 0.58 14.43 -5.01
N GLU A 117 -0.11 15.16 -5.89
CA GLU A 117 0.49 16.07 -6.87
C GLU A 117 1.19 17.25 -6.20
N ALA A 118 0.59 17.77 -5.11
CA ALA A 118 1.18 18.83 -4.29
C ALA A 118 2.33 18.35 -3.40
N ASN A 119 2.58 17.05 -3.33
CA ASN A 119 3.55 16.43 -2.41
C ASN A 119 3.28 16.77 -0.94
N ASP A 120 1.99 16.98 -0.58
CA ASP A 120 1.54 17.36 0.77
C ASP A 120 1.44 16.11 1.67
N GLU A 121 2.58 15.68 2.18
CA GLU A 121 2.67 14.47 3.00
C GLU A 121 1.91 14.61 4.33
N GLU A 122 1.95 15.78 4.93
CA GLU A 122 1.29 16.03 6.21
C GLU A 122 -0.23 15.89 6.08
N ALA A 123 -0.83 16.51 5.05
CA ALA A 123 -2.24 16.36 4.79
C ALA A 123 -2.62 14.91 4.50
N LEU A 124 -1.82 14.20 3.71
CA LEU A 124 -2.03 12.78 3.42
C LEU A 124 -1.98 11.91 4.68
N HIS A 125 -1.04 12.14 5.59
CA HIS A 125 -0.97 11.41 6.86
C HIS A 125 -2.20 11.65 7.73
N HIS A 126 -2.78 12.84 7.67
CA HIS A 126 -3.99 13.22 8.39
C HIS A 126 -5.29 13.08 7.57
N TYR A 127 -5.28 12.29 6.50
CA TYR A 127 -6.38 12.15 5.55
C TYR A 127 -7.74 11.86 6.20
N ARG A 128 -7.77 11.07 7.30
CA ARG A 128 -9.02 10.75 7.99
C ARG A 128 -9.73 11.96 8.58
N LEU A 129 -8.98 13.01 8.92
CA LEU A 129 -9.50 14.27 9.46
C LEU A 129 -9.73 15.31 8.37
N LEU A 130 -8.87 15.36 7.35
CA LEU A 130 -8.83 16.44 6.37
C LEU A 130 -9.56 16.12 5.07
N ALA A 131 -9.56 14.85 4.66
CA ALA A 131 -10.15 14.47 3.38
C ALA A 131 -11.69 14.36 3.46
N PRO A 132 -12.41 14.82 2.44
CA PRO A 132 -13.86 14.68 2.38
C PRO A 132 -14.24 13.20 2.34
N ASN A 133 -15.21 12.81 3.18
CA ASN A 133 -15.74 11.45 3.23
C ASN A 133 -14.70 10.33 3.50
N ALA A 134 -13.58 10.63 4.15
CA ALA A 134 -12.51 9.69 4.38
C ALA A 134 -12.97 8.38 5.06
N VAL A 135 -13.68 8.50 6.18
CA VAL A 135 -14.21 7.34 6.93
C VAL A 135 -15.25 6.57 6.12
N ARG A 136 -16.03 7.25 5.28
CA ARG A 136 -16.99 6.61 4.39
C ARG A 136 -16.29 5.82 3.28
N ASN A 137 -15.21 6.35 2.71
CA ASN A 137 -14.40 5.66 1.71
C ASN A 137 -13.63 4.49 2.30
N HIS A 138 -13.10 4.66 3.50
CA HIS A 138 -12.31 3.67 4.22
C HIS A 138 -12.84 3.50 5.65
N PRO A 139 -13.87 2.67 5.87
CA PRO A 139 -14.29 2.27 7.22
C PRO A 139 -13.12 1.71 8.02
N THR A 140 -12.26 0.94 7.35
CA THR A 140 -10.96 0.45 7.83
C THR A 140 -9.85 0.88 6.87
N GLU A 141 -8.61 1.02 7.34
CA GLU A 141 -7.55 1.73 6.61
C GLU A 141 -6.70 0.85 5.69
N GLU A 142 -6.73 -0.46 5.86
CA GLU A 142 -5.78 -1.42 5.26
C GLU A 142 -5.70 -1.32 3.72
N HIS A 143 -6.78 -0.93 3.05
CA HIS A 143 -6.79 -0.82 1.59
C HIS A 143 -6.19 0.50 1.07
N LEU A 144 -6.08 1.54 1.90
CA LEU A 144 -5.40 2.78 1.53
C LEU A 144 -3.92 2.79 1.96
N LEU A 145 -3.57 2.08 3.01
CA LEU A 145 -2.22 2.08 3.59
C LEU A 145 -1.10 1.70 2.59
N PRO A 146 -1.30 0.81 1.60
CA PRO A 146 -0.30 0.52 0.58
C PRO A 146 0.16 1.72 -0.23
N LEU A 147 -0.69 2.74 -0.40
CA LEU A 147 -0.33 4.01 -1.04
C LEU A 147 0.83 4.71 -0.31
N PHE A 148 0.78 4.73 1.02
CA PHE A 148 1.80 5.39 1.85
C PHE A 148 3.12 4.64 1.83
N PHE A 149 3.06 3.30 1.79
CA PHE A 149 4.24 2.48 1.57
C PHE A 149 4.90 2.81 0.22
N ALA A 150 4.13 2.77 -0.86
CA ALA A 150 4.64 3.06 -2.21
C ALA A 150 5.21 4.48 -2.31
N ARG A 151 4.54 5.47 -1.70
CA ARG A 151 5.03 6.85 -1.63
C ARG A 151 6.36 6.94 -0.87
N GLY A 152 6.46 6.31 0.29
CA GLY A 152 7.70 6.27 1.07
C GLY A 152 8.85 5.62 0.30
N ALA A 153 8.58 4.53 -0.40
CA ALA A 153 9.54 3.84 -1.24
C ALA A 153 9.95 4.64 -2.50
N GLY A 154 9.07 5.52 -2.98
CA GLY A 154 9.31 6.39 -4.13
C GLY A 154 10.06 7.69 -3.80
N ALA A 155 10.07 8.11 -2.55
CA ALA A 155 10.77 9.29 -2.09
C ALA A 155 12.30 9.07 -2.20
N VAL A 156 12.94 9.81 -3.07
CA VAL A 156 14.39 9.83 -3.29
C VAL A 156 14.91 11.19 -2.85
#